data_d22f8f3758c006d1e97b767c2e2cb8bc
#
_entry.id   d22f8f3758c006d1e97b767c2e2cb8bc
#
_cell.length_a   1.000
_cell.length_b   1.000
_cell.length_c   1.000
_cell.angle_alpha   90.00
_cell.angle_beta   90.00
_cell.angle_gamma   90.00
#
_symmetry.space_group_name_H-M   'P 1'
#
loop_
_entity.id
_entity.type
_entity.pdbx_description
1 polymer ?
#
loop_
_entity_poly.entity_id
_entity_poly.type
_entity_poly.pdbx_seq_one_letter_code
_entity_poly.pdbx_strand_id
1 'polypeptide(L)'
;MAISQAMCTSFKVELLNGIHAFSTTVARGDTTADTFKMALYTSSATLGATTTAYTSSNEVSGTGYTATGQALTAVAPTSSSTTAYLDFSDETWTTATITARGALIYNDTQSDKAVAVLDFGGDKTST
;
A
#
# COMPACT_ATOMS: atom_id res chain seq x y z
N MET A 1 -16.73 -10.47 -6.01
CA MET A 1 -15.49 -10.08 -5.36
C MET A 1 -14.58 -9.45 -6.36
N ALA A 2 -14.13 -8.25 -6.09
CA ALA A 2 -13.37 -7.49 -7.07
C ALA A 2 -12.39 -6.55 -6.36
N ILE A 3 -11.28 -6.29 -7.06
CA ILE A 3 -10.34 -5.25 -6.68
C ILE A 3 -10.65 -4.03 -7.53
N SER A 4 -10.93 -2.91 -6.87
CA SER A 4 -11.15 -1.63 -7.54
C SER A 4 -10.07 -0.65 -7.13
N GLN A 5 -9.35 -0.11 -8.09
CA GLN A 5 -8.28 0.84 -7.81
C GLN A 5 -8.86 2.11 -7.21
N ALA A 6 -8.35 2.49 -6.04
CA ALA A 6 -8.79 3.69 -5.35
C ALA A 6 -7.83 4.08 -4.25
N MET A 7 -7.77 5.38 -3.96
CA MET A 7 -7.26 5.84 -2.67
C MET A 7 -8.37 5.60 -1.65
N CYS A 8 -8.04 4.93 -0.54
CA CYS A 8 -9.04 4.56 0.46
C CYS A 8 -9.65 5.81 1.11
N THR A 9 -10.97 5.80 1.29
CA THR A 9 -11.67 6.94 1.88
C THR A 9 -11.21 7.20 3.31
N SER A 10 -10.99 6.13 4.09
CA SER A 10 -10.46 6.27 5.45
C SER A 10 -9.09 6.95 5.47
N PHE A 11 -8.21 6.63 4.50
CA PHE A 11 -6.91 7.29 4.39
C PHE A 11 -7.04 8.80 4.20
N LYS A 12 -7.99 9.23 3.37
CA LYS A 12 -8.21 10.67 3.14
C LYS A 12 -8.58 11.41 4.41
N VAL A 13 -9.45 10.82 5.22
CA VAL A 13 -9.83 11.37 6.53
C VAL A 13 -8.62 11.38 7.47
N GLU A 14 -7.90 10.28 7.53
CA GLU A 14 -6.72 10.14 8.39
C GLU A 14 -5.61 11.11 8.00
N LEU A 15 -5.45 11.35 6.70
CA LEU A 15 -4.47 12.31 6.20
C LEU A 15 -4.79 13.73 6.68
N LEU A 16 -6.06 14.12 6.63
CA LEU A 16 -6.50 15.42 7.14
C LEU A 16 -6.32 15.53 8.66
N ASN A 17 -6.37 14.41 9.37
CA ASN A 17 -6.14 14.36 10.82
C ASN A 17 -4.66 14.25 11.19
N GLY A 18 -3.77 14.18 10.21
CA GLY A 18 -2.33 14.12 10.45
C GLY A 18 -1.85 12.79 11.01
N ILE A 19 -2.51 11.68 10.67
CA ILE A 19 -2.16 10.36 11.22
C ILE A 19 -0.95 9.75 10.52
N HIS A 20 -0.83 9.94 9.20
CA HIS A 20 0.22 9.30 8.41
C HIS A 20 1.45 10.22 8.29
N ALA A 21 2.62 9.68 8.60
CA ALA A 21 3.90 10.39 8.48
C ALA A 21 4.71 9.77 7.32
N PHE A 22 4.78 10.48 6.20
CA PHE A 22 5.50 10.01 5.00
C PHE A 22 6.97 10.42 4.98
N SER A 23 7.38 11.28 5.90
CA SER A 23 8.77 11.71 6.01
C SER A 23 9.10 12.02 7.45
N THR A 24 10.39 12.26 7.71
CA THR A 24 10.85 12.69 9.03
C THR A 24 10.58 14.16 9.30
N THR A 25 10.11 14.91 8.28
CA THR A 25 9.84 16.34 8.41
C THR A 25 8.35 16.55 8.67
N VAL A 26 7.89 16.12 9.84
CA VAL A 26 6.50 16.35 10.25
C VAL A 26 6.48 17.37 11.39
N ALA A 27 5.62 18.37 11.27
CA ALA A 27 5.58 19.50 12.18
C ALA A 27 5.09 19.12 13.59
N ARG A 28 4.63 17.90 13.81
CA ARG A 28 3.97 17.50 15.06
C ARG A 28 4.85 16.68 15.99
N GLY A 29 6.15 16.71 15.74
CA GLY A 29 7.12 16.10 16.65
C GLY A 29 7.50 14.67 16.33
N ASP A 30 6.95 14.06 15.30
CA ASP A 30 7.44 12.76 14.85
C ASP A 30 8.83 12.96 14.25
N THR A 31 9.74 12.09 14.61
CA THR A 31 11.12 12.15 14.13
C THR A 31 11.44 11.01 13.17
N THR A 32 10.49 10.12 12.94
CA THR A 32 10.66 8.94 12.10
C THR A 32 9.44 8.81 11.19
N ALA A 33 9.68 8.57 9.91
CA ALA A 33 8.60 8.27 8.99
C ALA A 33 7.93 6.94 9.36
N ASP A 34 6.64 6.83 9.09
CA ASP A 34 5.93 5.56 9.24
C ASP A 34 6.45 4.54 8.22
N THR A 35 6.34 3.26 8.57
CA THR A 35 6.64 2.18 7.64
C THR A 35 5.39 1.82 6.88
N PHE A 36 5.43 2.01 5.57
CA PHE A 36 4.36 1.60 4.67
C PHE A 36 4.73 0.28 4.02
N LYS A 37 3.74 -0.56 3.76
CA LYS A 37 3.94 -1.87 3.14
C LYS A 37 3.01 -2.05 1.95
N MET A 38 3.42 -2.93 1.04
CA MET A 38 2.59 -3.36 -0.08
C MET A 38 2.39 -4.87 0.01
N ALA A 39 1.13 -5.27 0.15
CA ALA A 39 0.71 -6.67 0.10
C ALA A 39 0.02 -6.96 -1.24
N LEU A 40 0.21 -8.17 -1.75
CA LEU A 40 -0.36 -8.60 -3.03
C LEU A 40 -1.57 -9.50 -2.80
N TYR A 41 -2.54 -9.40 -3.69
CA TYR A 41 -3.82 -10.11 -3.54
C TYR A 41 -4.24 -10.82 -4.82
N THR A 42 -4.94 -11.93 -4.62
CA THR A 42 -5.52 -12.70 -5.73
C THR A 42 -6.80 -12.04 -6.24
N SER A 43 -7.31 -12.51 -7.37
CA SER A 43 -8.56 -12.01 -7.95
C SER A 43 -9.79 -12.27 -7.09
N SER A 44 -9.68 -13.12 -6.06
CA SER A 44 -10.76 -13.39 -5.12
C SER A 44 -10.90 -12.33 -4.03
N ALA A 45 -9.94 -11.43 -3.91
CA ALA A 45 -9.99 -10.38 -2.89
C ALA A 45 -11.05 -9.33 -3.21
N THR A 46 -11.60 -8.74 -2.16
CA THR A 46 -12.50 -7.58 -2.27
C THR A 46 -11.81 -6.38 -1.64
N LEU A 47 -11.31 -5.48 -2.46
CA LEU A 47 -10.56 -4.29 -2.05
C LEU A 47 -11.04 -3.09 -2.87
N GLY A 48 -11.09 -1.93 -2.27
CA GLY A 48 -11.48 -0.71 -2.95
C GLY A 48 -11.48 0.50 -2.02
N ALA A 49 -12.22 1.52 -2.39
CA ALA A 49 -12.29 2.78 -1.63
C ALA A 49 -12.76 2.58 -0.18
N THR A 50 -13.52 1.53 0.11
CA THR A 50 -14.04 1.25 1.45
C THR A 50 -13.10 0.41 2.31
N THR A 51 -11.97 -0.03 1.78
CA THR A 51 -10.97 -0.78 2.55
C THR A 51 -10.35 0.13 3.60
N THR A 52 -10.30 -0.34 4.85
CA THR A 52 -9.82 0.47 5.97
C THR A 52 -8.51 -0.03 6.58
N ALA A 53 -8.16 -1.30 6.35
CA ALA A 53 -6.98 -1.90 6.96
C ALA A 53 -6.50 -3.09 6.13
N TYR A 54 -5.25 -3.48 6.39
CA TYR A 54 -4.71 -4.74 5.85
C TYR A 54 -5.58 -5.93 6.27
N THR A 55 -5.71 -6.87 5.39
CA THR A 55 -6.35 -8.15 5.65
C THR A 55 -5.54 -9.26 4.99
N SER A 56 -5.47 -10.40 5.64
CA SER A 56 -4.85 -11.59 5.06
C SER A 56 -5.79 -12.38 4.15
N SER A 57 -7.06 -12.00 4.07
CA SER A 57 -8.04 -12.69 3.24
C SER A 57 -7.71 -12.54 1.76
N ASN A 58 -7.48 -13.66 1.10
CA ASN A 58 -7.13 -13.73 -0.32
C ASN A 58 -5.82 -13.02 -0.67
N GLU A 59 -4.95 -12.86 0.32
CA GLU A 59 -3.58 -12.45 0.06
C GLU A 59 -2.86 -13.55 -0.73
N VAL A 60 -1.94 -13.15 -1.59
CA VAL A 60 -1.12 -14.09 -2.36
C VAL A 60 -0.30 -14.98 -1.43
N SER A 61 -0.13 -16.22 -1.81
CA SER A 61 0.81 -17.13 -1.15
C SER A 61 1.60 -17.89 -2.21
N GLY A 62 2.85 -18.19 -1.93
CA GLY A 62 3.71 -18.90 -2.86
C GLY A 62 5.18 -18.62 -2.59
N THR A 63 6.02 -19.30 -3.36
CA THR A 63 7.47 -19.16 -3.25
C THR A 63 7.86 -17.71 -3.56
N GLY A 64 8.71 -17.13 -2.74
CA GLY A 64 9.22 -15.78 -2.94
C GLY A 64 8.29 -14.68 -2.43
N TYR A 65 7.17 -15.03 -1.83
CA TYR A 65 6.25 -14.07 -1.22
C TYR A 65 6.09 -14.38 0.26
N THR A 66 6.20 -13.36 1.08
CA THR A 66 5.97 -13.45 2.53
C THR A 66 4.68 -12.71 2.87
N ALA A 67 3.82 -13.34 3.66
CA ALA A 67 2.59 -12.70 4.12
C ALA A 67 2.88 -11.33 4.75
N THR A 68 1.99 -10.40 4.59
CA THR A 68 2.07 -8.96 4.89
C THR A 68 2.80 -8.14 3.83
N GLY A 69 3.46 -8.79 2.86
CA GLY A 69 4.12 -8.10 1.75
C GLY A 69 5.48 -7.54 2.11
N GLN A 70 5.90 -6.49 1.42
CA GLN A 70 7.20 -5.87 1.61
C GLN A 70 7.06 -4.43 2.09
N ALA A 71 8.05 -3.99 2.87
CA ALA A 71 8.15 -2.61 3.29
C ALA A 71 8.54 -1.73 2.09
N LEU A 72 7.84 -0.62 1.92
CA LEU A 72 8.11 0.36 0.88
C LEU A 72 9.12 1.40 1.38
N THR A 73 9.96 1.89 0.48
CA THR A 73 10.86 3.00 0.77
C THR A 73 10.19 4.29 0.30
N ALA A 74 9.77 5.11 1.25
CA ALA A 74 9.11 6.38 0.93
C ALA A 74 10.13 7.41 0.46
N VAL A 75 9.75 8.16 -0.55
CA VAL A 75 10.44 9.39 -0.96
C VAL A 75 9.63 10.54 -0.37
N ALA A 76 10.31 11.53 0.22
CA ALA A 76 9.63 12.62 0.90
C ALA A 76 8.62 13.32 -0.04
N PRO A 77 7.44 13.69 0.46
CA PRO A 77 6.45 14.40 -0.33
C PRO A 77 7.03 15.67 -0.94
N THR A 78 6.66 15.95 -2.17
CA THR A 78 7.11 17.13 -2.89
C THR A 78 5.99 17.64 -3.80
N SER A 79 6.28 18.65 -4.60
CA SER A 79 5.29 19.22 -5.51
C SER A 79 5.89 19.58 -6.86
N SER A 80 5.05 19.54 -7.86
CA SER A 80 5.35 20.06 -9.19
C SER A 80 4.18 20.95 -9.60
N SER A 81 4.44 22.24 -9.84
CA SER A 81 3.39 23.23 -10.07
C SER A 81 2.38 23.22 -8.91
N THR A 82 1.12 22.94 -9.18
CA THR A 82 0.05 22.91 -8.16
C THR A 82 -0.28 21.50 -7.68
N THR A 83 0.50 20.50 -8.09
CA THR A 83 0.28 19.11 -7.70
C THR A 83 1.28 18.69 -6.63
N ALA A 84 0.77 18.27 -5.47
CA ALA A 84 1.58 17.62 -4.45
C ALA A 84 1.56 16.13 -4.70
N TYR A 85 2.71 15.46 -4.55
CA TYR A 85 2.77 14.03 -4.77
C TYR A 85 3.77 13.36 -3.84
N LEU A 86 3.57 12.06 -3.71
CA LEU A 86 4.41 11.17 -2.94
C LEU A 86 4.80 10.00 -3.83
N ASP A 87 6.01 9.51 -3.67
CA ASP A 87 6.49 8.37 -4.42
C ASP A 87 7.11 7.34 -3.46
N PHE A 88 7.13 6.10 -3.90
CA PHE A 88 7.89 5.03 -3.24
C PHE A 88 8.86 4.47 -4.25
N SER A 89 10.01 3.99 -3.77
CA SER A 89 10.94 3.26 -4.63
C SER A 89 10.27 1.99 -5.16
N ASP A 90 10.69 1.55 -6.33
CA ASP A 90 10.13 0.34 -6.94
C ASP A 90 10.36 -0.88 -6.04
N GLU A 91 9.35 -1.72 -5.92
CA GLU A 91 9.42 -2.96 -5.16
C GLU A 91 9.49 -4.17 -6.09
N THR A 92 10.32 -5.12 -5.73
CA THR A 92 10.53 -6.33 -6.52
C THR A 92 10.44 -7.57 -5.64
N TRP A 93 9.66 -8.54 -6.07
CA TRP A 93 9.64 -9.88 -5.48
C TRP A 93 10.51 -10.79 -6.35
N THR A 94 11.76 -10.99 -5.91
CA THR A 94 12.73 -11.79 -6.66
C THR A 94 12.45 -13.28 -6.49
N THR A 95 12.72 -14.07 -7.55
CA THR A 95 12.58 -15.52 -7.52
C THR A 95 11.19 -15.95 -7.03
N ALA A 96 10.15 -15.20 -7.41
CA ALA A 96 8.79 -15.45 -6.95
C ALA A 96 8.02 -16.30 -7.96
N THR A 97 7.26 -17.27 -7.43
CA THR A 97 6.30 -18.05 -8.20
C THR A 97 4.92 -17.78 -7.61
N ILE A 98 4.27 -16.73 -8.10
CA ILE A 98 3.02 -16.22 -7.56
C ILE A 98 2.14 -15.67 -8.68
N THR A 99 0.85 -15.54 -8.38
CA THR A 99 -0.11 -14.85 -9.24
C THR A 99 -0.83 -13.80 -8.40
N ALA A 100 -0.79 -12.54 -8.85
CA ALA A 100 -1.44 -11.42 -8.18
C ALA A 100 -2.35 -10.67 -9.13
N ARG A 101 -3.49 -10.22 -8.62
CA ARG A 101 -4.44 -9.38 -9.37
C ARG A 101 -4.31 -7.92 -8.98
N GLY A 102 -3.90 -7.63 -7.77
CA GLY A 102 -3.79 -6.27 -7.27
C GLY A 102 -2.97 -6.20 -6.00
N ALA A 103 -2.90 -5.00 -5.43
CA ALA A 103 -2.11 -4.72 -4.25
C ALA A 103 -2.82 -3.75 -3.31
N LEU A 104 -2.48 -3.84 -2.03
CA LEU A 104 -2.88 -2.87 -1.03
C LEU A 104 -1.63 -2.22 -0.44
N ILE A 105 -1.57 -0.90 -0.45
CA ILE A 105 -0.59 -0.14 0.31
C ILE A 105 -1.23 0.22 1.65
N TYR A 106 -0.53 -0.06 2.74
CA TYR A 106 -1.03 0.21 4.07
C TYR A 106 0.09 0.68 4.99
N ASN A 107 -0.30 1.31 6.09
CA ASN A 107 0.63 1.89 7.07
C ASN A 107 0.80 0.91 8.25
N ASP A 108 1.91 0.18 8.24
CA ASP A 108 2.21 -0.81 9.27
C ASP A 108 2.41 -0.17 10.65
N THR A 109 2.94 1.04 10.70
CA THR A 109 3.16 1.76 11.96
C THR A 109 1.84 2.20 12.61
N GLN A 110 0.85 2.55 11.81
CA GLN A 110 -0.43 3.09 12.29
C GLN A 110 -1.53 2.03 12.23
N SER A 111 -1.30 0.90 12.90
CA SER A 111 -2.30 -0.18 13.05
C SER A 111 -2.80 -0.71 11.69
N ASP A 112 -1.89 -0.86 10.74
CA ASP A 112 -2.17 -1.43 9.42
C ASP A 112 -3.25 -0.67 8.62
N LYS A 113 -3.40 0.63 8.84
CA LYS A 113 -4.40 1.45 8.16
C LYS A 113 -4.16 1.47 6.66
N ALA A 114 -5.22 1.19 5.89
CA ALA A 114 -5.14 1.14 4.44
C ALA A 114 -4.91 2.54 3.84
N VAL A 115 -4.10 2.59 2.79
CA VAL A 115 -3.79 3.83 2.06
C VAL A 115 -4.42 3.81 0.67
N ALA A 116 -4.05 2.84 -0.15
CA ALA A 116 -4.50 2.77 -1.53
C ALA A 116 -4.56 1.34 -2.03
N VAL A 117 -5.50 1.10 -2.93
CA VAL A 117 -5.68 -0.18 -3.62
C VAL A 117 -5.27 -0.01 -5.07
N LEU A 118 -4.45 -0.91 -5.57
CA LEU A 118 -4.02 -0.94 -6.97
C LEU A 118 -4.63 -2.14 -7.66
N ASP A 119 -5.19 -1.93 -8.84
CA ASP A 119 -5.72 -3.01 -9.70
C ASP A 119 -4.80 -3.15 -10.91
N PHE A 120 -4.23 -4.33 -11.08
CA PHE A 120 -3.33 -4.61 -12.21
C PHE A 120 -4.07 -4.83 -13.53
N GLY A 121 -5.40 -4.79 -13.52
CA GLY A 121 -6.24 -4.96 -14.71
C GLY A 121 -6.39 -6.40 -15.18
N GLY A 122 -5.65 -7.31 -14.60
CA GLY A 122 -5.66 -8.75 -14.91
C GLY A 122 -4.66 -9.45 -14.03
N ASP A 123 -4.73 -10.77 -13.97
CA ASP A 123 -3.77 -11.55 -13.21
C ASP A 123 -2.37 -11.40 -13.78
N LYS A 124 -1.40 -11.14 -12.92
CA LYS A 124 0.02 -11.08 -13.24
C LYS A 124 0.71 -12.26 -12.59
N THR A 125 1.32 -13.09 -13.39
CA THR A 125 1.95 -14.33 -12.94
C THR A 125 3.45 -14.26 -13.13
N SER A 126 4.18 -14.68 -12.11
CA SER A 126 5.62 -14.86 -12.11
C SER A 126 5.94 -16.33 -11.86
N THR A 127 6.92 -16.85 -12.56
CA THR A 127 7.36 -18.25 -12.40
C THR A 127 8.87 -18.35 -12.31
#